data_e3438b3d89012775ca95b50ddeb6c056
#
_entry.id   e3438b3d89012775ca95b50ddeb6c056
#
_cell.length_a   1.000
_cell.length_b   1.000
_cell.length_c   1.000
_cell.angle_alpha   90.00
_cell.angle_beta   90.00
_cell.angle_gamma   90.00
#
_symmetry.space_group_name_H-M   'P 1'
#
loop_
_entity.id
_entity.type
_entity.pdbx_description
1 polymer ?
#
loop_
_entity_poly.entity_id
_entity_poly.type
_entity_poly.pdbx_seq_one_letter_code
_entity_poly.pdbx_strand_id
1 'polypeptide(L)'
;MIISVSDKNNIIGIRYRDEKNKRVEKTVEFDDFKPYFYILATAKRPEEAVITHKYTKRKVKTKIHYELTNEKNLQGQELVKVTWSPSQPALSKTLRNLWPNTYEADVAYHYRYAIDNFTEFPNYELRKFYWDMEWVSD
;
A
#
# COMPACT_ATOMS: atom_id res chain seq x y z
N MET A 1 -19.46 -4.56 -3.61
CA MET A 1 -19.55 -3.10 -3.77
C MET A 1 -18.89 -2.41 -2.58
N ILE A 2 -17.87 -1.64 -2.85
CA ILE A 2 -17.16 -0.91 -1.80
C ILE A 2 -17.95 0.34 -1.43
N ILE A 3 -18.19 0.53 -0.13
CA ILE A 3 -18.77 1.76 0.39
C ILE A 3 -17.66 2.66 0.94
N SER A 4 -16.71 2.08 1.66
CA SER A 4 -15.56 2.82 2.17
C SER A 4 -14.41 1.88 2.50
N VAL A 5 -13.21 2.43 2.43
CA VAL A 5 -11.98 1.77 2.87
C VAL A 5 -11.26 2.76 3.77
N SER A 6 -10.88 2.33 4.94
CA SER A 6 -10.19 3.19 5.89
C SER A 6 -9.00 2.47 6.51
N ASP A 7 -8.09 3.25 7.07
CA ASP A 7 -6.87 2.76 7.69
C ASP A 7 -6.77 3.37 9.09
N LYS A 8 -6.70 2.51 10.09
CA LYS A 8 -6.52 2.93 11.46
C LYS A 8 -5.71 1.88 12.21
N ASN A 9 -4.60 2.32 12.83
CA ASN A 9 -3.71 1.44 13.59
C ASN A 9 -3.18 0.25 12.77
N ASN A 10 -2.86 0.50 11.48
CA ASN A 10 -2.38 -0.52 10.54
C ASN A 10 -3.40 -1.62 10.21
N ILE A 11 -4.67 -1.35 10.47
CA ILE A 11 -5.77 -2.24 10.12
C ILE A 11 -6.61 -1.56 9.05
N ILE A 12 -6.85 -2.26 7.95
CA ILE A 12 -7.73 -1.77 6.90
C ILE A 12 -9.16 -2.18 7.24
N GLY A 13 -10.04 -1.20 7.37
CA GLY A 13 -11.47 -1.45 7.50
C GLY A 13 -12.14 -1.33 6.14
N ILE A 14 -12.94 -2.31 5.79
CA ILE A 14 -13.67 -2.33 4.52
C ILE A 14 -15.15 -2.45 4.83
N ARG A 15 -15.93 -1.57 4.22
CA ARG A 15 -17.39 -1.60 4.29
C ARG A 15 -17.94 -1.67 2.88
N TYR A 16 -18.80 -2.64 2.64
CA TYR A 16 -19.42 -2.79 1.32
C TYR A 16 -20.78 -3.47 1.45
N ARG A 17 -21.52 -3.50 0.36
CA ARG A 17 -22.77 -4.26 0.27
C ARG A 17 -22.55 -5.47 -0.63
N ASP A 18 -23.01 -6.62 -0.17
CA ASP A 18 -22.92 -7.85 -0.95
C ASP A 18 -23.99 -7.90 -2.05
N GLU A 19 -24.04 -9.02 -2.77
CA GLU A 19 -25.02 -9.25 -3.85
C GLU A 19 -26.47 -9.17 -3.37
N LYS A 20 -26.70 -9.49 -2.10
CA LYS A 20 -28.02 -9.44 -1.47
C LYS A 20 -28.32 -8.08 -0.86
N ASN A 21 -27.49 -7.09 -1.15
CA ASN A 21 -27.61 -5.73 -0.62
C ASN A 21 -27.46 -5.64 0.91
N LYS A 22 -26.83 -6.63 1.53
CA LYS A 22 -26.51 -6.61 2.96
C LYS A 22 -25.20 -5.88 3.20
N ARG A 23 -25.16 -5.12 4.28
CA ARG A 23 -23.96 -4.41 4.70
C ARG A 23 -22.95 -5.40 5.29
N VAL A 24 -21.73 -5.38 4.76
CA VAL A 24 -20.62 -6.21 5.22
C VAL A 24 -19.49 -5.33 5.71
N GLU A 25 -18.94 -5.67 6.86
CA GLU A 25 -17.74 -5.03 7.40
C GLU A 25 -16.63 -6.08 7.53
N LYS A 26 -15.44 -5.73 7.06
CA LYS A 26 -14.29 -6.63 7.08
C LYS A 26 -13.06 -5.84 7.50
N THR A 27 -12.15 -6.49 8.21
CA THR A 27 -10.85 -5.91 8.58
C THR A 27 -9.73 -6.76 8.00
N VAL A 28 -8.64 -6.09 7.62
CA VAL A 28 -7.43 -6.75 7.09
C VAL A 28 -6.23 -6.17 7.82
N GLU A 29 -5.41 -7.02 8.40
CA GLU A 29 -4.18 -6.61 9.08
C GLU A 29 -3.00 -6.55 8.11
N PHE A 30 -1.96 -5.79 8.47
CA PHE A 30 -0.79 -5.60 7.61
C PHE A 30 -0.01 -6.90 7.34
N ASP A 31 -0.14 -7.93 8.18
CA ASP A 31 0.47 -9.25 7.92
C ASP A 31 -0.27 -10.02 6.82
N ASP A 32 -1.57 -9.76 6.66
CA ASP A 32 -2.40 -10.38 5.62
C ASP A 32 -2.28 -9.67 4.27
N PHE A 33 -2.00 -8.38 4.32
CA PHE A 33 -1.74 -7.58 3.12
C PHE A 33 -0.54 -6.67 3.40
N LYS A 34 0.63 -7.07 2.91
CA LYS A 34 1.87 -6.35 3.16
C LYS A 34 1.95 -5.08 2.31
N PRO A 35 2.32 -3.95 2.91
CA PRO A 35 2.60 -2.74 2.14
C PRO A 35 3.83 -2.96 1.26
N TYR A 36 3.87 -2.27 0.11
CA TYR A 36 4.98 -2.40 -0.81
C TYR A 36 5.13 -1.15 -1.69
N PHE A 37 6.27 -1.05 -2.33
CA PHE A 37 6.52 -0.12 -3.43
C PHE A 37 7.48 -0.77 -4.42
N TYR A 38 7.83 -0.04 -5.47
CA TYR A 38 8.72 -0.54 -6.51
C TYR A 38 9.98 0.30 -6.61
N ILE A 39 11.06 -0.34 -7.01
CA ILE A 39 12.33 0.30 -7.38
C ILE A 39 12.74 -0.20 -8.75
N LEU A 40 13.69 0.48 -9.39
CA LEU A 40 14.27 -0.01 -10.65
C LEU A 40 14.99 -1.34 -10.41
N ALA A 41 14.88 -2.26 -11.36
CA ALA A 41 15.56 -3.56 -11.27
C ALA A 41 17.08 -3.42 -11.19
N THR A 42 17.63 -2.32 -11.71
CA THR A 42 19.06 -2.01 -11.69
C THR A 42 19.52 -1.30 -10.41
N ALA A 43 18.59 -0.93 -9.52
CA ALA A 43 18.91 -0.24 -8.29
C ALA A 43 19.60 -1.15 -7.27
N LYS A 44 20.25 -0.55 -6.28
CA LYS A 44 20.85 -1.28 -5.17
C LYS A 44 19.79 -2.06 -4.40
N ARG A 45 20.14 -3.23 -3.87
CA ARG A 45 19.23 -4.08 -3.11
C ARG A 45 19.82 -4.41 -1.74
N PRO A 46 19.87 -3.45 -0.79
CA PRO A 46 20.34 -3.75 0.56
C PRO A 46 19.40 -4.75 1.23
N GLU A 47 19.98 -5.72 1.93
CA GLU A 47 19.20 -6.78 2.61
C GLU A 47 18.58 -6.30 3.91
N GLU A 48 19.22 -5.33 4.57
CA GLU A 48 18.79 -4.81 5.85
C GLU A 48 19.04 -3.31 5.92
N ALA A 49 18.23 -2.64 6.73
CA ALA A 49 18.44 -1.24 7.08
C ALA A 49 17.95 -1.00 8.50
N VAL A 50 18.59 -0.04 9.20
CA VAL A 50 18.08 0.43 10.48
C VAL A 50 17.29 1.70 10.20
N ILE A 51 16.00 1.62 10.44
CA ILE A 51 15.04 2.69 10.13
C ILE A 51 14.59 3.33 11.45
N THR A 52 14.64 4.65 11.50
CA THR A 52 14.08 5.40 12.63
C THR A 52 12.59 5.60 12.39
N HIS A 53 11.76 5.02 13.26
CA HIS A 53 10.32 5.15 13.15
C HIS A 53 9.91 6.62 13.32
N LYS A 54 9.14 7.14 12.39
CA LYS A 54 8.80 8.57 12.33
C LYS A 54 8.09 9.07 13.58
N TYR A 55 7.22 8.29 14.16
CA TYR A 55 6.40 8.71 15.30
C TYR A 55 7.00 8.36 16.65
N THR A 56 7.52 7.16 16.83
CA THR A 56 8.08 6.69 18.10
C THR A 56 9.54 7.03 18.29
N LYS A 57 10.23 7.47 17.22
CA LYS A 57 11.68 7.74 17.19
C LYS A 57 12.56 6.52 17.56
N ARG A 58 11.98 5.33 17.57
CA ARG A 58 12.72 4.11 17.81
C ARG A 58 13.42 3.64 16.55
N LYS A 59 14.62 3.09 16.73
CA LYS A 59 15.35 2.46 15.63
C LYS A 59 14.82 1.04 15.44
N VAL A 60 14.41 0.72 14.23
CA VAL A 60 13.88 -0.59 13.88
C VAL A 60 14.81 -1.26 12.87
N LYS A 61 15.33 -2.43 13.22
CA LYS A 61 16.10 -3.23 12.28
C LYS A 61 15.13 -3.87 11.29
N THR A 62 15.23 -3.46 10.03
CA THR A 62 14.28 -3.82 9.00
C THR A 62 14.95 -4.71 7.97
N LYS A 63 14.40 -5.89 7.73
CA LYS A 63 14.80 -6.76 6.62
C LYS A 63 14.03 -6.36 5.38
N ILE A 64 14.72 -6.31 4.25
CA ILE A 64 14.14 -5.87 2.98
C ILE A 64 14.08 -7.06 2.04
N HIS A 65 12.93 -7.27 1.42
CA HIS A 65 12.68 -8.37 0.50
C HIS A 65 12.37 -7.82 -0.88
N TYR A 66 12.84 -8.52 -1.90
CA TYR A 66 12.70 -8.11 -3.31
C TYR A 66 12.02 -9.22 -4.09
N GLU A 67 11.07 -8.86 -4.93
CA GLU A 67 10.34 -9.78 -5.78
C GLU A 67 10.40 -9.27 -7.22
N LEU A 68 10.83 -10.14 -8.13
CA LEU A 68 10.81 -9.83 -9.55
C LEU A 68 9.36 -9.77 -10.03
N THR A 69 9.06 -8.75 -10.81
CA THR A 69 7.72 -8.54 -11.35
C THR A 69 7.78 -8.29 -12.85
N ASN A 70 6.62 -8.30 -13.50
CA ASN A 70 6.51 -7.91 -14.90
C ASN A 70 6.15 -6.42 -15.05
N GLU A 71 6.12 -5.70 -13.92
CA GLU A 71 5.78 -4.28 -13.92
C GLU A 71 6.91 -3.44 -14.51
N LYS A 72 6.53 -2.39 -15.21
CA LYS A 72 7.47 -1.43 -15.81
C LYS A 72 7.00 -0.01 -15.53
N ASN A 73 7.95 0.93 -15.47
CA ASN A 73 7.62 2.34 -15.39
C ASN A 73 7.20 2.88 -16.76
N LEU A 74 6.87 4.16 -16.83
CA LEU A 74 6.43 4.80 -18.07
C LEU A 74 7.49 4.79 -19.18
N GLN A 75 8.77 4.68 -18.82
CA GLN A 75 9.88 4.59 -19.76
C GLN A 75 10.19 3.14 -20.18
N GLY A 76 9.40 2.17 -19.74
CA GLY A 76 9.59 0.77 -20.08
C GLY A 76 10.67 0.05 -19.29
N GLN A 77 11.21 0.67 -18.23
CA GLN A 77 12.24 0.05 -17.38
C GLN A 77 11.58 -0.92 -16.39
N GLU A 78 12.22 -2.07 -16.20
CA GLU A 78 11.73 -3.11 -15.30
C GLU A 78 11.80 -2.66 -13.85
N LEU A 79 10.77 -3.03 -13.10
CA LEU A 79 10.63 -2.71 -11.67
C LEU A 79 10.70 -3.99 -10.83
N VAL A 80 11.18 -3.81 -9.61
CA VAL A 80 11.22 -4.86 -8.59
C VAL A 80 10.35 -4.40 -7.42
N LYS A 81 9.52 -5.31 -6.92
CA LYS A 81 8.64 -5.06 -5.77
C LYS A 81 9.44 -5.18 -4.48
N VAL A 82 9.30 -4.19 -3.61
CA VAL A 82 9.99 -4.13 -2.31
C VAL A 82 8.98 -4.30 -1.20
N THR A 83 9.22 -5.28 -0.35
CA THR A 83 8.50 -5.48 0.92
C THR A 83 9.51 -5.48 2.06
N TRP A 84 9.04 -5.45 3.29
CA TRP A 84 9.94 -5.38 4.44
C TRP A 84 9.34 -6.08 5.66
N SER A 85 10.19 -6.42 6.61
CA SER A 85 9.82 -7.01 7.89
C SER A 85 10.45 -6.22 9.03
N PRO A 86 9.69 -5.73 10.01
CA PRO A 86 8.23 -5.87 10.17
C PRO A 86 7.45 -5.11 9.09
N SER A 87 6.31 -5.67 8.67
CA SER A 87 5.51 -5.16 7.53
C SER A 87 4.66 -3.94 7.89
N GLN A 88 5.21 -3.01 8.64
CA GLN A 88 4.50 -1.80 9.08
C GLN A 88 4.43 -0.76 7.96
N PRO A 89 3.24 -0.30 7.60
CA PRO A 89 3.10 0.71 6.55
C PRO A 89 3.84 2.01 6.84
N ALA A 90 3.95 2.40 8.11
CA ALA A 90 4.63 3.62 8.51
C ALA A 90 6.13 3.63 8.17
N LEU A 91 6.76 2.46 8.05
CA LEU A 91 8.18 2.36 7.69
C LEU A 91 8.44 2.72 6.23
N SER A 92 7.42 2.66 5.37
CA SER A 92 7.53 2.98 3.94
C SER A 92 8.10 4.38 3.70
N LYS A 93 7.63 5.36 4.45
CA LYS A 93 8.04 6.75 4.27
C LYS A 93 9.53 7.00 4.50
N THR A 94 10.13 6.24 5.40
CA THR A 94 11.55 6.34 5.68
C THR A 94 12.35 5.41 4.80
N LEU A 95 11.85 4.20 4.57
CA LEU A 95 12.52 3.18 3.79
C LEU A 95 12.75 3.61 2.34
N ARG A 96 11.77 4.29 1.73
CA ARG A 96 11.89 4.78 0.34
C ARG A 96 13.08 5.74 0.14
N ASN A 97 13.56 6.37 1.19
CA ASN A 97 14.71 7.28 1.11
C ASN A 97 16.04 6.56 0.87
N LEU A 98 16.07 5.23 0.94
CA LEU A 98 17.26 4.46 0.60
C LEU A 98 17.57 4.51 -0.91
N TRP A 99 16.61 4.88 -1.73
CA TRP A 99 16.75 4.96 -3.18
C TRP A 99 16.41 6.35 -3.70
N PRO A 100 17.10 6.81 -4.75
CA PRO A 100 16.79 8.11 -5.36
C PRO A 100 15.43 8.10 -6.07
N ASN A 101 15.02 6.95 -6.60
CA ASN A 101 13.76 6.81 -7.33
C ASN A 101 13.00 5.61 -6.81
N THR A 102 11.77 5.85 -6.33
CA THR A 102 10.82 4.82 -5.96
C THR A 102 9.52 5.08 -6.70
N TYR A 103 8.73 4.02 -6.88
CA TYR A 103 7.48 4.08 -7.63
C TYR A 103 6.35 3.58 -6.75
N GLU A 104 5.27 4.35 -6.69
CA GLU A 104 4.08 4.06 -5.91
C GLU A 104 4.31 3.98 -4.38
N ALA A 105 5.41 4.56 -3.90
CA ALA A 105 5.71 4.60 -2.46
C ALA A 105 4.83 5.58 -1.69
N ASP A 106 4.16 6.47 -2.37
CA ASP A 106 3.28 7.49 -1.80
C ASP A 106 1.81 7.08 -1.78
N VAL A 107 1.47 5.90 -2.30
CA VAL A 107 0.10 5.39 -2.27
C VAL A 107 -0.23 4.96 -0.84
N ALA A 108 -1.30 5.52 -0.28
CA ALA A 108 -1.74 5.18 1.06
C ALA A 108 -2.09 3.67 1.14
N TYR A 109 -1.76 3.07 2.27
CA TYR A 109 -1.88 1.62 2.47
C TYR A 109 -3.29 1.09 2.17
N HIS A 110 -4.31 1.74 2.67
CA HIS A 110 -5.70 1.30 2.43
C HIS A 110 -6.13 1.47 0.97
N TYR A 111 -5.63 2.49 0.27
CA TYR A 111 -5.89 2.65 -1.16
C TYR A 111 -5.17 1.58 -1.98
N ARG A 112 -3.97 1.21 -1.59
CA ARG A 112 -3.24 0.11 -2.23
C ARG A 112 -4.04 -1.20 -2.13
N TYR A 113 -4.58 -1.48 -0.96
CA TYR A 113 -5.43 -2.65 -0.77
C TYR A 113 -6.64 -2.63 -1.71
N ALA A 114 -7.31 -1.49 -1.80
CA ALA A 114 -8.47 -1.34 -2.67
C ALA A 114 -8.12 -1.54 -4.14
N ILE A 115 -7.01 -0.94 -4.60
CA ILE A 115 -6.55 -1.06 -5.99
C ILE A 115 -6.22 -2.52 -6.33
N ASP A 116 -5.53 -3.23 -5.44
CA ASP A 116 -5.05 -4.58 -5.70
C ASP A 116 -6.16 -5.64 -5.61
N ASN A 117 -7.18 -5.40 -4.82
CA ASN A 117 -8.21 -6.42 -4.54
C ASN A 117 -9.55 -6.15 -5.19
N PHE A 118 -9.78 -4.96 -5.71
CA PHE A 118 -11.04 -4.60 -6.34
C PHE A 118 -10.78 -4.08 -7.75
N THR A 119 -11.09 -4.88 -8.74
CA THR A 119 -10.80 -4.57 -10.15
C THR A 119 -11.92 -3.84 -10.86
N GLU A 120 -13.15 -3.97 -10.36
CA GLU A 120 -14.32 -3.36 -10.99
C GLU A 120 -15.24 -2.74 -9.95
N PHE A 121 -15.75 -1.56 -10.30
CA PHE A 121 -16.77 -0.86 -9.51
C PHE A 121 -17.98 -0.61 -10.41
N PRO A 122 -19.20 -0.96 -9.97
CA PRO A 122 -20.41 -0.47 -10.65
C PRO A 122 -20.42 1.06 -10.68
N ASN A 123 -20.98 1.64 -11.73
CA ASN A 123 -20.91 3.08 -11.94
C ASN A 123 -21.31 3.94 -10.73
N TYR A 124 -22.38 3.56 -10.02
CA TYR A 124 -22.78 4.34 -8.87
C TYR A 124 -21.85 4.13 -7.65
N GLU A 125 -21.27 2.95 -7.52
CA GLU A 125 -20.31 2.65 -6.46
C GLU A 125 -19.00 3.42 -6.69
N LEU A 126 -18.58 3.52 -7.93
CA LEU A 126 -17.41 4.31 -8.32
C LEU A 126 -17.61 5.78 -7.93
N ARG A 127 -18.79 6.33 -8.09
CA ARG A 127 -19.09 7.70 -7.68
C ARG A 127 -18.94 7.89 -6.19
N LYS A 128 -19.44 6.96 -5.38
CA LYS A 128 -19.29 7.03 -3.92
C LYS A 128 -17.84 6.93 -3.49
N PHE A 129 -17.10 6.02 -4.09
CA PHE A 129 -15.68 5.86 -3.81
C PHE A 129 -14.90 7.13 -4.18
N TYR A 130 -15.25 7.75 -5.29
CA TYR A 130 -14.64 9.00 -5.75
C TYR A 130 -14.90 10.13 -4.76
N TRP A 131 -16.08 10.23 -4.21
CA TRP A 131 -16.44 11.18 -3.17
C TRP A 131 -15.54 11.04 -1.94
N ASP A 132 -15.39 9.81 -1.47
CA ASP A 132 -14.55 9.53 -0.30
C ASP A 132 -13.10 9.91 -0.55
N MET A 133 -12.59 9.72 -1.74
CA MET A 133 -11.25 10.13 -2.12
C MET A 133 -11.09 11.66 -2.16
N GLU A 134 -12.07 12.39 -2.62
CA GLU A 134 -12.06 13.86 -2.60
C GLU A 134 -11.97 14.38 -1.17
N TRP A 135 -12.68 13.78 -0.25
CA TRP A 135 -12.61 14.14 1.16
C TRP A 135 -11.23 13.91 1.76
N VAL A 136 -10.57 12.87 1.35
CA VAL A 136 -9.24 12.52 1.85
C VAL A 136 -8.16 13.42 1.24
N SER A 137 -8.36 13.90 0.02
CA SER A 137 -7.37 14.75 -0.67
C SER A 137 -7.36 16.20 -0.20
N ASP A 138 -8.39 16.62 0.50
CA ASP A 138 -8.44 17.93 1.12
C ASP A 138 -7.69 17.90 2.46
#